data_a37f30de4fbdf064edc774bc3b0632a4
#
_entry.id   a37f30de4fbdf064edc774bc3b0632a4
#
_cell.length_a   1.000
_cell.length_b   1.000
_cell.length_c   1.000
_cell.angle_alpha   90.00
_cell.angle_beta   90.00
_cell.angle_gamma   90.00
#
_symmetry.space_group_name_H-M   'P 1'
#
loop_
_entity.id
_entity.type
_entity.pdbx_description
1 polymer ?
#
loop_
_entity_poly.entity_id
_entity_poly.type
_entity_poly.pdbx_seq_one_letter_code
_entity_poly.pdbx_strand_id
1 'polypeptide(L)'
;MSDILGQLPILCQKYILGIIVPLSEELLFRSYIFGSITNKKVAFLISSVLFALVHTGFSWYLLPYLILSFIITWVYSKRNNFIESAIVHSSVNLFGGSAIKLLDTFFKLLPY
;
A
#
# COMPACT_ATOMS: atom_id res chain seq x y z
N MET A 1 -17.94 -4.80 -4.12
CA MET A 1 -17.14 -3.83 -4.88
C MET A 1 -16.44 -4.43 -6.08
N SER A 2 -15.81 -5.60 -5.92
CA SER A 2 -15.14 -6.26 -7.05
C SER A 2 -16.07 -6.55 -8.23
N ASP A 3 -17.34 -6.91 -7.97
CA ASP A 3 -18.32 -7.16 -9.04
C ASP A 3 -18.64 -5.89 -9.82
N ILE A 4 -18.73 -4.76 -9.12
CA ILE A 4 -18.97 -3.46 -9.77
C ILE A 4 -17.76 -3.06 -10.60
N LEU A 5 -16.55 -3.19 -10.02
CA LEU A 5 -15.31 -2.89 -10.74
C LEU A 5 -15.14 -3.76 -11.98
N GLY A 6 -15.50 -5.05 -11.89
CA GLY A 6 -15.40 -5.95 -13.03
C GLY A 6 -16.27 -5.58 -14.22
N GLN A 7 -17.32 -4.78 -13.99
CA GLN A 7 -18.21 -4.32 -15.05
C GLN A 7 -17.74 -3.04 -15.74
N LEU A 8 -16.69 -2.39 -15.20
CA LEU A 8 -16.16 -1.15 -15.77
C LEU A 8 -15.13 -1.44 -16.86
N PRO A 9 -14.93 -0.50 -17.81
CA PRO A 9 -13.83 -0.61 -18.75
C PRO A 9 -12.49 -0.74 -18.03
N ILE A 10 -11.57 -1.47 -18.64
CA ILE A 10 -10.27 -1.77 -18.03
C ILE A 10 -9.49 -0.50 -17.64
N LEU A 11 -9.58 0.56 -18.45
CA LEU A 11 -8.92 1.83 -18.14
C LEU A 11 -9.50 2.48 -16.89
N CYS A 12 -10.82 2.41 -16.70
CA CYS A 12 -11.46 2.94 -15.49
C CYS A 12 -11.05 2.13 -14.27
N GLN A 13 -10.96 0.80 -14.39
CA GLN A 13 -10.49 -0.06 -13.31
C GLN A 13 -9.05 0.30 -12.90
N LYS A 14 -8.16 0.48 -13.88
CA LYS A 14 -6.77 0.86 -13.62
C LYS A 14 -6.67 2.22 -12.94
N TYR A 15 -7.48 3.18 -13.36
CA TYR A 15 -7.50 4.51 -12.74
C TYR A 15 -7.97 4.43 -11.29
N ILE A 16 -9.05 3.71 -11.02
CA ILE A 16 -9.59 3.57 -9.66
C ILE A 16 -8.60 2.84 -8.76
N LEU A 17 -8.13 1.65 -9.18
CA LEU A 17 -7.24 0.84 -8.35
C LEU A 17 -5.83 1.42 -8.25
N GLY A 18 -5.38 2.10 -9.30
CA GLY A 18 -4.01 2.61 -9.36
C GLY A 18 -3.85 4.00 -8.77
N ILE A 19 -4.90 4.80 -8.66
CA ILE A 19 -4.80 6.20 -8.22
C ILE A 19 -5.77 6.49 -7.07
N ILE A 20 -7.06 6.25 -7.26
CA ILE A 20 -8.06 6.64 -6.26
C ILE A 20 -7.94 5.82 -4.98
N VAL A 21 -7.80 4.51 -5.09
CA VAL A 21 -7.67 3.65 -3.91
C VAL A 21 -6.36 3.96 -3.15
N PRO A 22 -5.18 4.02 -3.81
CA PRO A 22 -3.96 4.41 -3.10
C PRO A 22 -4.04 5.78 -2.46
N LEU A 23 -4.65 6.76 -3.13
CA LEU A 23 -4.82 8.10 -2.57
C LEU A 23 -5.64 8.06 -1.28
N SER A 24 -6.75 7.30 -1.29
CA SER A 24 -7.62 7.13 -0.12
C SER A 24 -6.88 6.41 1.01
N GLU A 25 -6.12 5.38 0.68
CA GLU A 25 -5.35 4.62 1.67
C GLU A 25 -4.25 5.46 2.30
N GLU A 26 -3.55 6.29 1.53
CA GLU A 26 -2.54 7.18 2.07
C GLU A 26 -3.15 8.26 2.95
N LEU A 27 -4.32 8.75 2.59
CA LEU A 27 -5.04 9.71 3.43
C LEU A 27 -5.36 9.10 4.79
N LEU A 28 -5.80 7.84 4.83
CA LEU A 28 -6.12 7.15 6.08
C LEU A 28 -4.87 6.81 6.89
N PHE A 29 -3.93 6.08 6.29
CA PHE A 29 -2.79 5.52 7.04
C PHE A 29 -1.72 6.54 7.34
N ARG A 30 -1.46 7.47 6.46
CA ARG A 30 -0.39 8.47 6.66
C ARG A 30 -0.95 9.77 7.22
N SER A 31 -1.92 10.36 6.56
CA SER A 31 -2.43 11.65 7.05
C SER A 31 -3.17 11.49 8.38
N TYR A 32 -4.09 10.54 8.49
CA TYR A 32 -4.91 10.39 9.70
C TYR A 32 -4.19 9.60 10.79
N ILE A 33 -3.79 8.35 10.52
CA ILE A 33 -3.21 7.49 11.57
C ILE A 33 -1.84 8.01 11.99
N PHE A 34 -0.95 8.25 11.06
CA PHE A 34 0.38 8.76 11.37
C PHE A 34 0.28 10.12 12.07
N GLY A 35 -0.58 11.00 11.56
CA GLY A 35 -0.75 12.34 12.11
C GLY A 35 -1.37 12.37 13.50
N SER A 36 -2.14 11.34 13.87
CA SER A 36 -2.80 11.27 15.18
C SER A 36 -1.87 10.86 16.32
N ILE A 37 -0.70 10.30 16.01
CA ILE A 37 0.22 9.79 17.01
C ILE A 37 1.32 10.82 17.24
N THR A 38 1.48 11.22 18.52
CA THR A 38 2.43 12.29 18.89
C THR A 38 3.89 11.86 18.69
N ASN A 39 4.24 10.65 19.16
CA ASN A 39 5.59 10.13 18.99
C ASN A 39 5.77 9.64 17.55
N LYS A 40 6.61 10.33 16.77
CA LYS A 40 6.72 10.03 15.34
C LYS A 40 7.40 8.72 15.02
N LYS A 41 8.23 8.18 15.91
CA LYS A 41 8.78 6.83 15.74
C LYS A 41 7.69 5.78 15.89
N VAL A 42 6.83 5.94 16.89
CA VAL A 42 5.67 5.07 17.09
C VAL A 42 4.70 5.21 15.93
N ALA A 43 4.45 6.45 15.49
CA ALA A 43 3.58 6.69 14.34
C ALA A 43 4.08 5.98 13.08
N PHE A 44 5.37 6.02 12.84
CA PHE A 44 5.99 5.34 11.71
C PHE A 44 5.73 3.82 11.76
N LEU A 45 6.00 3.22 12.91
CA LEU A 45 5.82 1.78 13.08
C LEU A 45 4.35 1.37 12.97
N ILE A 46 3.46 2.07 13.67
CA ILE A 46 2.04 1.72 13.68
C ILE A 46 1.43 1.88 12.30
N SER A 47 1.67 3.02 11.65
CA SER A 47 1.14 3.26 10.30
C SER A 47 1.62 2.21 9.31
N SER A 48 2.92 1.90 9.33
CA SER A 48 3.51 0.95 8.42
C SER A 48 3.02 -0.48 8.65
N VAL A 49 2.99 -0.91 9.90
CA VAL A 49 2.59 -2.28 10.25
C VAL A 49 1.10 -2.49 10.00
N LEU A 50 0.26 -1.53 10.38
CA LEU A 50 -1.17 -1.63 10.14
C LEU A 50 -1.48 -1.69 8.64
N PHE A 51 -0.83 -0.85 7.84
CA PHE A 51 -1.02 -0.89 6.40
C PHE A 51 -0.71 -2.28 5.85
N ALA A 52 0.44 -2.84 6.21
CA ALA A 52 0.84 -4.16 5.71
C ALA A 52 -0.09 -5.26 6.20
N LEU A 53 -0.46 -5.26 7.48
CA LEU A 53 -1.35 -6.28 8.05
C LEU A 53 -2.74 -6.25 7.42
N VAL A 54 -3.29 -5.06 7.19
CA VAL A 54 -4.61 -4.93 6.56
C VAL A 54 -4.59 -5.51 5.15
N HIS A 55 -3.48 -5.39 4.45
CA HIS A 55 -3.39 -5.87 3.06
C HIS A 55 -3.07 -7.35 2.93
N THR A 56 -2.33 -7.93 3.88
CA THR A 56 -1.81 -9.29 3.72
C THR A 56 -2.22 -10.25 4.82
N GLY A 57 -2.61 -9.75 6.01
CA GLY A 57 -2.76 -10.58 7.19
C GLY A 57 -1.43 -11.21 7.57
N PHE A 58 -1.49 -12.32 8.31
CA PHE A 58 -0.30 -13.05 8.74
C PHE A 58 0.06 -14.12 7.71
N SER A 59 0.70 -13.70 6.63
CA SER A 59 1.15 -14.57 5.54
C SER A 59 2.58 -14.19 5.13
N TRP A 60 3.16 -14.97 4.22
CA TRP A 60 4.49 -14.65 3.69
C TRP A 60 4.51 -13.31 2.95
N TYR A 61 3.37 -12.87 2.42
CA TYR A 61 3.27 -11.59 1.74
C TYR A 61 3.46 -10.40 2.68
N LEU A 62 3.34 -10.62 4.00
CA LEU A 62 3.57 -9.56 4.98
C LEU A 62 4.97 -8.98 4.86
N LEU A 63 5.99 -9.80 4.62
CA LEU A 63 7.37 -9.32 4.55
C LEU A 63 7.61 -8.30 3.43
N PRO A 64 7.29 -8.60 2.16
CA PRO A 64 7.49 -7.59 1.11
C PRO A 64 6.56 -6.39 1.28
N TYR A 65 5.35 -6.59 1.79
CA TYR A 65 4.44 -5.47 2.05
C TYR A 65 4.92 -4.58 3.19
N LEU A 66 5.58 -5.15 4.21
CA LEU A 66 6.21 -4.34 5.26
C LEU A 66 7.32 -3.47 4.69
N ILE A 67 8.16 -4.03 3.84
CA ILE A 67 9.25 -3.27 3.21
C ILE A 67 8.67 -2.12 2.38
N LEU A 68 7.66 -2.42 1.55
CA LEU A 68 6.99 -1.41 0.74
C LEU A 68 6.36 -0.34 1.63
N SER A 69 5.66 -0.76 2.68
CA SER A 69 5.00 0.15 3.60
C SER A 69 5.99 1.06 4.32
N PHE A 70 7.14 0.53 4.72
CA PHE A 70 8.20 1.35 5.33
C PHE A 70 8.71 2.40 4.35
N ILE A 71 8.90 2.05 3.09
CA ILE A 71 9.35 3.00 2.07
C ILE A 71 8.32 4.12 1.90
N ILE A 72 7.05 3.77 1.75
CA ILE A 72 5.98 4.75 1.55
C ILE A 72 5.84 5.65 2.79
N THR A 73 5.89 5.07 3.98
CA THR A 73 5.81 5.84 5.23
C THR A 73 7.03 6.77 5.39
N TRP A 74 8.20 6.30 4.98
CA TRP A 74 9.41 7.13 5.00
C TRP A 74 9.26 8.34 4.08
N VAL A 75 8.74 8.15 2.88
CA VAL A 75 8.46 9.27 1.95
C VAL A 75 7.51 10.26 2.61
N TYR A 76 6.43 9.78 3.23
CA TYR A 76 5.48 10.64 3.92
C TYR A 76 6.16 11.42 5.07
N SER A 77 6.99 10.75 5.86
CA SER A 77 7.61 11.36 7.04
C SER A 77 8.55 12.52 6.72
N LYS A 78 9.03 12.60 5.49
CA LYS A 78 9.93 13.67 5.09
C LYS A 78 9.28 15.05 5.09
N ARG A 79 8.05 15.15 4.59
CA ARG A 79 7.35 16.43 4.44
C ARG A 79 5.92 16.42 4.93
N ASN A 80 5.46 15.31 5.52
CA ASN A 80 4.07 15.14 5.96
C ASN A 80 3.05 15.43 4.83
N ASN A 81 3.38 15.02 3.62
CA ASN A 81 2.56 15.25 2.44
C ASN A 81 2.07 13.92 1.89
N PHE A 82 0.78 13.62 2.07
CA PHE A 82 0.23 12.35 1.63
C PHE A 82 0.16 12.23 0.10
N ILE A 83 0.22 13.34 -0.62
CA ILE A 83 0.27 13.31 -2.09
C ILE A 83 1.57 12.65 -2.56
N GLU A 84 2.71 12.99 -1.93
CA GLU A 84 4.00 12.38 -2.29
C GLU A 84 4.00 10.88 -2.03
N SER A 85 3.49 10.45 -0.88
CA SER A 85 3.38 9.02 -0.57
C SER A 85 2.38 8.33 -1.50
N ALA A 86 1.29 9.00 -1.86
CA ALA A 86 0.32 8.48 -2.81
C ALA A 86 0.91 8.31 -4.21
N ILE A 87 1.79 9.19 -4.63
CA ILE A 87 2.49 9.06 -5.92
C ILE A 87 3.34 7.79 -5.94
N VAL A 88 4.10 7.55 -4.89
CA VAL A 88 4.92 6.33 -4.77
C VAL A 88 4.02 5.09 -4.75
N HIS A 89 2.97 5.11 -3.93
CA HIS A 89 2.02 4.01 -3.81
C HIS A 89 1.33 3.70 -5.15
N SER A 90 0.85 4.74 -5.83
CA SER A 90 0.22 4.59 -7.14
C SER A 90 1.19 4.05 -8.19
N SER A 91 2.43 4.51 -8.16
CA SER A 91 3.47 4.03 -9.08
C SER A 91 3.70 2.53 -8.91
N VAL A 92 3.74 2.05 -7.67
CA VAL A 92 3.88 0.63 -7.39
C VAL A 92 2.67 -0.14 -7.92
N ASN A 93 1.45 0.36 -7.69
CA ASN A 93 0.23 -0.32 -8.14
C ASN A 93 0.12 -0.35 -9.67
N LEU A 94 0.53 0.71 -10.35
CA LEU A 94 0.44 0.78 -11.82
C LEU A 94 1.54 0.00 -12.52
N PHE A 95 2.76 0.03 -11.98
CA PHE A 95 3.94 -0.52 -12.65
C PHE A 95 4.52 -1.76 -11.98
N GLY A 96 4.07 -2.08 -10.75
CA GLY A 96 4.59 -3.20 -9.97
C GLY A 96 3.90 -4.53 -10.23
N GLY A 97 2.91 -4.59 -11.13
CA GLY A 97 2.12 -5.79 -11.34
C GLY A 97 2.93 -7.03 -11.73
N SER A 98 3.96 -6.84 -12.57
CA SER A 98 4.84 -7.93 -12.98
C SER A 98 5.68 -8.45 -11.82
N ALA A 99 6.19 -7.55 -10.98
CA ALA A 99 6.96 -7.92 -9.80
C ALA A 99 6.07 -8.66 -8.79
N ILE A 100 4.84 -8.22 -8.63
CA ILE A 100 3.89 -8.88 -7.72
C ILE A 100 3.58 -10.30 -8.22
N LYS A 101 3.41 -10.49 -9.53
CA LYS A 101 3.19 -11.81 -10.09
C LYS A 101 4.38 -12.74 -9.86
N LEU A 102 5.60 -12.23 -9.98
CA LEU A 102 6.80 -13.00 -9.67
C LEU A 102 6.85 -13.41 -8.20
N LEU A 103 6.54 -12.47 -7.30
CA LEU A 103 6.47 -12.76 -5.86
C LEU A 103 5.41 -13.80 -5.55
N ASP A 104 4.25 -13.69 -6.18
CA ASP A 104 3.16 -14.65 -5.98
C ASP A 104 3.60 -16.06 -6.40
N THR A 105 4.25 -16.19 -7.56
CA THR A 105 4.79 -17.45 -8.02
C THR A 105 5.82 -18.03 -7.04
N PHE A 106 6.72 -17.17 -6.55
CA PHE A 106 7.72 -17.57 -5.58
C PHE A 106 7.08 -18.07 -4.29
N PHE A 107 6.09 -17.34 -3.76
CA PHE A 107 5.44 -17.71 -2.50
C PHE A 107 4.61 -18.99 -2.61
N LYS A 108 4.09 -19.31 -3.79
CA LYS A 108 3.40 -20.58 -4.02
C LYS A 108 4.33 -21.78 -3.93
N LEU A 109 5.63 -21.58 -4.09
CA LEU A 109 6.63 -22.63 -3.94
C LEU A 109 7.04 -22.82 -2.48
N LEU A 110 6.68 -21.92 -1.58
CA LEU A 110 7.04 -22.04 -0.17
C LEU A 110 6.05 -22.96 0.57
N PRO A 111 6.58 -23.78 1.51
CA PRO A 111 5.75 -24.68 2.30
C PRO A 111 5.07 -23.93 3.45
N TYR A 112 3.83 -23.56 3.26
CA TYR A 112 3.07 -22.99 4.38
C TYR A 112 1.57 -23.14 4.16
#